data_77a18f19e1b39f0ab6326b268d5dcb62
#
_entry.id   77a18f19e1b39f0ab6326b268d5dcb62
#
_cell.length_a   1.000
_cell.length_b   1.000
_cell.length_c   1.000
_cell.angle_alpha   90.00
_cell.angle_beta   90.00
_cell.angle_gamma   90.00
#
_symmetry.space_group_name_H-M   'P 1'
#
loop_
_entity.id
_entity.type
_entity.pdbx_description
1 polymer ?
#
loop_
_entity_poly.entity_id
_entity_poly.type
_entity_poly.pdbx_seq_one_letter_code
_entity_poly.pdbx_strand_id
1 'polypeptide(L)'
;MKKSLIALSSMLMLGSTAFAQKVAFEEYDLPNGLHVILHNDQSAPVVITSVMYHVGSKDENPERTGFAHFFEHLLFEGTKNIKRGEWMKTVTSNGGTNNANTTDDR
;
A
#
# COMPACT_ATOMS: atom_id res chain seq x y z
N MET A 1 26.50 -46.80 10.62
CA MET A 1 26.87 -45.36 10.66
C MET A 1 26.17 -44.50 9.63
N LYS A 2 26.02 -44.87 8.34
CA LYS A 2 25.31 -44.01 7.33
C LYS A 2 23.82 -43.79 7.59
N LYS A 3 23.10 -44.76 8.16
CA LYS A 3 21.66 -44.65 8.48
C LYS A 3 21.35 -43.69 9.65
N SER A 4 22.26 -43.58 10.62
CA SER A 4 22.10 -42.67 11.77
C SER A 4 22.35 -41.21 11.41
N LEU A 5 23.22 -40.93 10.42
CA LEU A 5 23.45 -39.57 9.93
C LEU A 5 22.25 -39.02 9.16
N ILE A 6 21.55 -39.87 8.40
CA ILE A 6 20.36 -39.46 7.64
C ILE A 6 19.21 -39.13 8.57
N ALA A 7 19.03 -39.90 9.65
CA ALA A 7 18.01 -39.64 10.67
C ALA A 7 18.29 -38.35 11.44
N LEU A 8 19.55 -38.02 11.71
CA LEU A 8 19.91 -36.76 12.39
C LEU A 8 19.73 -35.54 11.48
N SER A 9 20.01 -35.66 10.18
CA SER A 9 19.80 -34.60 9.17
C SER A 9 18.31 -34.31 8.95
N SER A 10 17.44 -35.33 8.94
CA SER A 10 15.99 -35.11 8.82
C SER A 10 15.36 -34.49 10.07
N MET A 11 15.92 -34.72 11.24
CA MET A 11 15.42 -34.14 12.50
C MET A 11 15.80 -32.67 12.63
N LEU A 12 16.89 -32.19 11.99
CA LEU A 12 17.26 -30.77 11.98
C LEU A 12 16.39 -29.89 11.06
N MET A 13 15.71 -30.49 10.07
CA MET A 13 14.85 -29.77 9.13
C MET A 13 13.42 -29.49 9.66
N LEU A 14 13.00 -30.12 10.76
CA LEU A 14 11.66 -29.91 11.36
C LEU A 14 11.59 -28.75 12.36
N GLY A 15 12.69 -28.04 12.60
CA GLY A 15 12.80 -27.02 13.66
C GLY A 15 12.56 -25.56 13.25
N SER A 16 12.30 -25.26 11.97
CA SER A 16 12.00 -23.89 11.56
C SER A 16 10.50 -23.59 11.70
N THR A 17 10.06 -23.28 12.94
CA THR A 17 8.77 -22.62 13.14
C THR A 17 8.86 -21.20 12.58
N ALA A 18 8.26 -20.97 11.43
CA ALA A 18 8.07 -19.62 10.94
C ALA A 18 7.11 -18.90 11.90
N PHE A 19 7.63 -18.02 12.73
CA PHE A 19 6.79 -17.12 13.51
C PHE A 19 6.21 -16.07 12.55
N ALA A 20 4.93 -16.19 12.24
CA ALA A 20 4.21 -15.13 11.57
C ALA A 20 4.14 -13.92 12.50
N GLN A 21 4.73 -12.81 12.11
CA GLN A 21 4.62 -11.56 12.85
C GLN A 21 3.17 -11.04 12.75
N LYS A 22 2.48 -10.94 13.89
CA LYS A 22 1.15 -10.34 13.93
C LYS A 22 1.29 -8.82 13.91
N VAL A 23 0.88 -8.20 12.81
CA VAL A 23 0.79 -6.76 12.70
C VAL A 23 -0.45 -6.29 13.46
N ALA A 24 -0.27 -5.41 14.45
CA ALA A 24 -1.37 -4.76 15.15
C ALA A 24 -1.81 -3.53 14.35
N PHE A 25 -3.10 -3.38 14.12
CA PHE A 25 -3.68 -2.22 13.45
C PHE A 25 -5.03 -1.89 14.06
N GLU A 26 -5.48 -0.67 13.85
CA GLU A 26 -6.82 -0.20 14.15
C GLU A 26 -7.55 0.05 12.84
N GLU A 27 -8.82 -0.31 12.76
CA GLU A 27 -9.66 -0.03 11.59
C GLU A 27 -11.02 0.51 12.01
N TYR A 28 -11.55 1.45 11.23
CA TYR A 28 -12.86 2.06 11.45
C TYR A 28 -13.36 2.77 10.19
N ASP A 29 -14.66 3.01 10.15
CA ASP A 29 -15.30 3.78 9.09
C ASP A 29 -15.63 5.19 9.57
N LEU A 30 -15.35 6.18 8.73
CA LEU A 30 -15.79 7.55 8.95
C LEU A 30 -17.25 7.73 8.52
N PRO A 31 -17.97 8.75 9.06
CA PRO A 31 -19.38 9.00 8.70
C PRO A 31 -19.63 9.25 7.20
N ASN A 32 -18.60 9.63 6.45
CA ASN A 32 -18.66 9.81 5.00
C ASN A 32 -18.40 8.51 4.19
N GLY A 33 -18.25 7.35 4.88
CA GLY A 33 -18.00 6.06 4.24
C GLY A 33 -16.53 5.76 3.94
N LEU A 34 -15.59 6.62 4.34
CA LEU A 34 -14.17 6.32 4.18
C LEU A 34 -13.74 5.27 5.21
N HIS A 35 -13.26 4.13 4.73
CA HIS A 35 -12.62 3.10 5.56
C HIS A 35 -11.18 3.49 5.88
N VAL A 36 -10.79 3.44 7.15
CA VAL A 36 -9.48 3.87 7.63
C VAL A 36 -8.80 2.72 8.35
N ILE A 37 -7.55 2.47 7.99
CA ILE A 37 -6.68 1.49 8.65
C ILE A 37 -5.45 2.24 9.15
N LEU A 38 -5.15 2.12 10.45
CA LEU A 38 -4.00 2.72 11.09
C LEU A 38 -3.08 1.65 11.65
N HIS A 39 -1.82 1.71 11.31
CA HIS A 39 -0.76 0.91 11.89
C HIS A 39 0.32 1.82 12.47
N ASN A 40 0.57 1.69 13.77
CA ASN A 40 1.62 2.45 14.45
C ASN A 40 2.86 1.59 14.60
N ASP A 41 3.93 1.95 13.89
CA ASP A 41 5.26 1.36 14.02
C ASP A 41 6.24 2.46 14.42
N GLN A 42 6.81 2.35 15.62
CA GLN A 42 7.75 3.34 16.17
C GLN A 42 9.22 3.01 15.86
N SER A 43 9.48 2.02 15.01
CA SER A 43 10.84 1.60 14.64
C SER A 43 11.59 2.64 13.81
N ALA A 44 10.86 3.51 13.08
CA ALA A 44 11.42 4.56 12.25
C ALA A 44 10.54 5.84 12.29
N PRO A 45 11.15 7.04 12.24
CA PRO A 45 10.43 8.31 12.25
C PRO A 45 9.91 8.67 10.84
N VAL A 46 9.12 7.80 10.25
CA VAL A 46 8.53 7.99 8.91
C VAL A 46 7.02 7.81 8.96
N VAL A 47 6.32 8.49 8.07
CA VAL A 47 4.87 8.34 7.88
C VAL A 47 4.62 7.90 6.45
N ILE A 48 3.82 6.84 6.29
CA ILE A 48 3.34 6.37 4.99
C ILE A 48 1.83 6.57 4.96
N THR A 49 1.34 7.22 3.91
CA THR A 49 -0.10 7.38 3.66
C THR A 49 -0.42 6.69 2.33
N SER A 50 -1.43 5.83 2.33
CA SER A 50 -1.96 5.20 1.12
C SER A 50 -3.45 5.49 1.02
N VAL A 51 -3.90 6.05 -0.11
CA VAL A 51 -5.31 6.24 -0.42
C VAL A 51 -5.65 5.33 -1.59
N MET A 52 -6.65 4.49 -1.42
CA MET A 52 -7.07 3.51 -2.42
C MET A 52 -8.53 3.74 -2.81
N TYR A 53 -8.79 3.83 -4.10
CA TYR A 53 -10.12 3.84 -4.68
C TYR A 53 -10.41 2.45 -5.26
N HIS A 54 -11.50 1.83 -4.85
CA HIS A 54 -11.92 0.54 -5.40
C HIS A 54 -12.66 0.74 -6.73
N VAL A 55 -11.96 1.30 -7.70
CA VAL A 55 -12.40 1.53 -9.06
C VAL A 55 -11.19 1.55 -10.00
N GLY A 56 -11.26 0.86 -11.11
CA GLY A 56 -10.16 0.75 -12.04
C GLY A 56 -10.63 0.54 -13.49
N SER A 57 -9.74 0.07 -14.34
CA SER A 57 -10.06 -0.07 -15.78
C SER A 57 -11.17 -1.07 -16.07
N LYS A 58 -11.43 -2.05 -15.19
CA LYS A 58 -12.54 -2.99 -15.32
C LYS A 58 -13.93 -2.34 -15.23
N ASP A 59 -14.01 -1.19 -14.54
CA ASP A 59 -15.27 -0.47 -14.29
C ASP A 59 -15.57 0.56 -15.39
N GLU A 60 -14.69 0.67 -16.39
CA GLU A 60 -14.82 1.64 -17.49
C GLU A 60 -15.79 1.15 -18.57
N ASN A 61 -16.44 2.10 -19.24
CA ASN A 61 -17.19 1.81 -20.46
C ASN A 61 -16.21 1.40 -21.57
N PRO A 62 -16.38 0.23 -22.23
CA PRO A 62 -15.48 -0.22 -23.30
C PRO A 62 -15.32 0.76 -24.47
N GLU A 63 -16.31 1.64 -24.70
CA GLU A 63 -16.25 2.67 -25.74
C GLU A 63 -15.51 3.94 -25.28
N ARG A 64 -15.19 4.06 -23.98
CA ARG A 64 -14.52 5.21 -23.35
C ARG A 64 -13.61 4.75 -22.24
N THR A 65 -12.46 4.24 -22.60
CA THR A 65 -11.44 3.76 -21.66
C THR A 65 -10.43 4.84 -21.31
N GLY A 66 -9.67 4.63 -20.22
CA GLY A 66 -8.59 5.52 -19.78
C GLY A 66 -9.02 6.55 -18.74
N PHE A 67 -10.28 6.58 -18.29
CA PHE A 67 -10.74 7.54 -17.29
C PHE A 67 -10.12 7.32 -15.92
N ALA A 68 -10.03 6.07 -15.46
CA ALA A 68 -9.42 5.76 -14.16
C ALA A 68 -7.98 6.29 -14.10
N HIS A 69 -7.19 6.02 -15.11
CA HIS A 69 -5.82 6.50 -15.23
C HIS A 69 -5.75 8.04 -15.37
N PHE A 70 -6.66 8.63 -16.12
CA PHE A 70 -6.75 10.09 -16.23
C PHE A 70 -7.05 10.75 -14.88
N PHE A 71 -7.97 10.19 -14.08
CA PHE A 71 -8.26 10.69 -12.74
C PHE A 71 -7.06 10.54 -11.81
N GLU A 72 -6.28 9.48 -11.91
CA GLU A 72 -5.02 9.34 -11.19
C GLU A 72 -4.12 10.55 -11.43
N HIS A 73 -3.90 10.96 -12.67
CA HIS A 73 -3.11 12.14 -12.99
C HIS A 73 -3.70 13.43 -12.40
N LEU A 74 -5.02 13.57 -12.41
CA LEU A 74 -5.68 14.75 -11.86
C LEU A 74 -5.48 14.92 -10.35
N LEU A 75 -5.26 13.84 -9.60
CA LEU A 75 -4.99 13.91 -8.16
C LEU A 75 -3.71 14.70 -7.84
N PHE A 76 -2.78 14.84 -8.78
CA PHE A 76 -1.54 15.59 -8.61
C PHE A 76 -1.62 17.04 -9.08
N GLU A 77 -2.70 17.44 -9.79
CA GLU A 77 -2.81 18.74 -10.43
C GLU A 77 -3.19 19.89 -9.47
N GLY A 78 -3.64 19.57 -8.27
CA GLY A 78 -3.97 20.55 -7.25
C GLY A 78 -5.39 20.40 -6.72
N THR A 79 -5.69 21.21 -5.71
CA THR A 79 -6.98 21.23 -5.01
C THR A 79 -7.37 22.67 -4.67
N LYS A 80 -8.50 22.85 -3.97
CA LYS A 80 -8.88 24.13 -3.39
C LYS A 80 -7.79 24.72 -2.47
N ASN A 81 -7.00 23.86 -1.81
CA ASN A 81 -6.05 24.26 -0.78
C ASN A 81 -4.58 24.17 -1.26
N ILE A 82 -4.31 23.51 -2.38
CA ILE A 82 -2.96 23.29 -2.94
C ILE A 82 -2.99 23.70 -4.39
N LYS A 83 -2.16 24.66 -4.79
CA LYS A 83 -2.08 25.11 -6.18
C LYS A 83 -1.48 24.04 -7.07
N ARG A 84 -1.80 24.15 -8.37
CA ARG A 84 -1.21 23.27 -9.39
C ARG A 84 0.32 23.27 -9.32
N GLY A 85 0.93 22.09 -9.31
CA GLY A 85 2.38 21.89 -9.22
C GLY A 85 2.97 22.03 -7.82
N GLU A 86 2.20 22.45 -6.82
CA GLU A 86 2.70 22.57 -5.43
C GLU A 86 2.75 21.26 -4.67
N TRP A 87 1.92 20.28 -5.04
CA TRP A 87 1.85 19.00 -4.33
C TRP A 87 3.21 18.28 -4.31
N MET A 88 3.77 17.99 -5.48
CA MET A 88 5.06 17.31 -5.60
C MET A 88 6.19 18.09 -4.93
N LYS A 89 6.20 19.42 -5.10
CA LYS A 89 7.18 20.31 -4.48
C LYS A 89 7.11 20.25 -2.96
N THR A 90 5.90 20.28 -2.38
CA THR A 90 5.71 20.21 -0.94
C THR A 90 6.20 18.89 -0.37
N VAL A 91 5.88 17.76 -1.01
CA VAL A 91 6.33 16.44 -0.58
C VAL A 91 7.85 16.33 -0.65
N THR A 92 8.46 16.68 -1.78
CA THR A 92 9.91 16.54 -1.98
C THR A 92 10.73 17.50 -1.13
N SER A 93 10.28 18.74 -0.92
CA SER A 93 10.98 19.69 -0.05
C SER A 93 10.98 19.30 1.43
N ASN A 94 10.10 18.40 1.83
CA ASN A 94 10.07 17.81 3.17
C ASN A 94 10.71 16.41 3.23
N GLY A 95 11.49 16.03 2.22
CA GLY A 95 12.20 14.74 2.18
C GLY A 95 11.34 13.53 1.82
N GLY A 96 10.09 13.75 1.43
CA GLY A 96 9.16 12.70 1.03
C GLY A 96 9.22 12.34 -0.44
N THR A 97 8.59 11.24 -0.78
CA THR A 97 8.31 10.79 -2.15
C THR A 97 6.84 10.40 -2.26
N ASN A 98 6.27 10.51 -3.42
CA ASN A 98 4.91 10.03 -3.69
C ASN A 98 4.82 9.43 -5.10
N ASN A 99 3.89 8.52 -5.26
CA ASN A 99 3.55 7.91 -6.53
C ASN A 99 2.10 7.41 -6.48
N ALA A 100 1.52 7.13 -7.64
CA ALA A 100 0.25 6.46 -7.77
C ALA A 100 0.30 5.42 -8.89
N ASN A 101 -0.69 4.60 -8.99
CA ASN A 101 -0.89 3.68 -10.10
C ASN A 101 -2.38 3.35 -10.27
N THR A 102 -2.76 3.02 -11.48
CA THR A 102 -4.08 2.50 -11.85
C THR A 102 -3.95 1.06 -12.31
N THR A 103 -4.82 0.20 -11.82
CA THR A 103 -4.95 -1.21 -12.22
C THR A 103 -6.38 -1.52 -12.67
N ASP A 104 -6.73 -2.79 -12.78
CA ASP A 104 -8.06 -3.19 -13.22
C ASP A 104 -9.15 -2.82 -12.21
N ASP A 105 -8.86 -2.77 -10.91
CA ASP A 105 -9.83 -2.56 -9.85
C ASP A 105 -9.44 -1.51 -8.79
N ARG A 106 -8.40 -0.74 -9.05
CA ARG A 106 -7.95 0.35 -8.18
C ARG A 106 -7.07 1.36 -8.92
#